data_56acadaac15487b7fb14284d4ec6d03c
#
_entry.id   56acadaac15487b7fb14284d4ec6d03c
#
_cell.length_a   1.000
_cell.length_b   1.000
_cell.length_c   1.000
_cell.angle_alpha   90.00
_cell.angle_beta   90.00
_cell.angle_gamma   90.00
#
_symmetry.space_group_name_H-M   'P 1'
#
loop_
_entity.id
_entity.type
_entity.pdbx_description
1 polymer ?
#
loop_
_entity_poly.entity_id
_entity_poly.type
_entity_poly.pdbx_seq_one_letter_code
_entity_poly.pdbx_strand_id
1 'polypeptide(L)'
;AVPPALAENIPEQMQRVIMNSVDNRGILFPMQPDEGEQAANGAPIGNNVTADLAIRQAVNLALDRETLVDVALNGFGRPAFGPADGLPWSQEGEKVAAPNLARANTLLKEAGWERQEEDGLRYKGDQPARFRLTYPSSDATRQQLAQVSAEMVRPLGIEMQPTGRHWDEIQREALHQDAIVFGFGSHSPQEVFYLFHSEHAGFGFYNSGYYANEAVDQHLDAAQAAANTEEANQHWQAAQWDGDTGYGVQGDTSWAWMVNLAHVYATNRCLDLGELGVAPHGHGWPVTANLLEWRWTCD
;
A
#
# COMPACT_ATOMS: atom_id res chain seq x y z
N ALA A 1 10.11 12.28 14.37
CA ALA A 1 10.79 11.72 13.20
C ALA A 1 11.30 12.85 12.29
N VAL A 2 12.39 12.61 11.61
CA VAL A 2 12.96 13.52 10.59
C VAL A 2 12.39 13.12 9.24
N PRO A 3 11.83 14.05 8.44
CA PRO A 3 11.38 13.72 7.09
C PRO A 3 12.51 13.11 6.23
N PRO A 4 12.25 12.15 5.34
CA PRO A 4 13.27 11.53 4.49
C PRO A 4 14.16 12.55 3.75
N ALA A 5 13.56 13.58 3.18
CA ALA A 5 14.27 14.66 2.47
C ALA A 5 15.31 15.44 3.33
N LEU A 6 15.18 15.40 4.64
CA LEU A 6 16.09 16.09 5.59
C LEU A 6 17.00 15.11 6.34
N ALA A 7 16.82 13.82 6.17
CA ALA A 7 17.51 12.80 6.95
C ALA A 7 19.01 12.72 6.67
N GLU A 8 19.48 13.20 5.53
CA GLU A 8 20.90 13.31 5.21
C GLU A 8 21.59 14.51 5.88
N ASN A 9 20.83 15.56 6.20
CA ASN A 9 21.34 16.84 6.68
C ASN A 9 21.24 16.98 8.22
N ILE A 10 21.55 15.93 8.95
CA ILE A 10 21.54 15.94 10.42
C ILE A 10 22.82 16.65 10.94
N PRO A 11 22.70 17.59 11.91
CA PRO A 11 23.84 18.32 12.47
C PRO A 11 24.92 17.37 13.04
N GLU A 12 26.20 17.76 12.91
CA GLU A 12 27.32 16.91 13.31
C GLU A 12 27.32 16.49 14.79
N GLN A 13 26.73 17.29 15.69
CA GLN A 13 26.58 16.97 17.12
C GLN A 13 25.49 15.92 17.39
N MET A 14 24.74 15.56 16.38
CA MET A 14 23.67 14.52 16.46
C MET A 14 24.09 13.25 15.74
N GLN A 15 23.46 12.15 16.09
CA GLN A 15 23.50 10.90 15.34
C GLN A 15 22.16 10.64 14.65
N ARG A 16 22.23 10.01 13.49
CA ARG A 16 21.05 9.51 12.77
C ARG A 16 20.72 8.12 13.27
N VAL A 17 19.48 7.95 13.69
CA VAL A 17 18.92 6.65 14.07
C VAL A 17 17.83 6.29 13.05
N ILE A 18 17.97 5.13 12.42
CA ILE A 18 17.04 4.62 11.42
C ILE A 18 16.32 3.41 12.03
N MET A 19 15.00 3.51 12.17
CA MET A 19 14.17 2.42 12.62
C MET A 19 13.42 1.83 11.43
N ASN A 20 13.55 0.53 11.21
CA ASN A 20 12.67 -0.18 10.29
C ASN A 20 11.23 -0.13 10.79
N SER A 21 10.29 -0.10 9.87
CA SER A 21 8.87 -0.08 10.22
C SER A 21 8.07 -1.01 9.32
N VAL A 22 6.82 -1.27 9.71
CA VAL A 22 5.76 -1.82 8.87
C VAL A 22 4.82 -0.72 8.37
N ASP A 23 5.19 0.55 8.58
CA ASP A 23 4.46 1.72 8.05
C ASP A 23 4.56 1.75 6.53
N ASN A 24 3.55 1.20 5.88
CA ASN A 24 3.54 0.99 4.44
C ASN A 24 2.84 2.10 3.67
N ARG A 25 3.11 2.15 2.37
CA ARG A 25 2.33 2.91 1.39
C ARG A 25 2.03 2.00 0.21
N GLY A 26 0.80 2.09 -0.29
CA GLY A 26 0.33 1.36 -1.44
C GLY A 26 -0.78 2.10 -2.16
N ILE A 27 -1.14 1.62 -3.34
CA ILE A 27 -2.31 2.05 -4.10
C ILE A 27 -3.45 1.11 -3.75
N LEU A 28 -4.47 1.61 -3.07
CA LEU A 28 -5.74 0.91 -2.90
C LEU A 28 -6.56 1.11 -4.17
N PHE A 29 -7.17 0.03 -4.67
CA PHE A 29 -8.03 0.08 -5.84
C PHE A 29 -9.50 -0.06 -5.47
N PRO A 30 -10.43 0.75 -6.03
CA PRO A 30 -11.83 0.40 -6.10
C PRO A 30 -12.02 -0.92 -6.85
N MET A 31 -12.74 -1.88 -6.23
CA MET A 31 -12.83 -3.26 -6.71
C MET A 31 -14.10 -3.53 -7.52
N GLN A 32 -15.08 -2.63 -7.43
CA GLN A 32 -16.37 -2.77 -8.11
C GLN A 32 -16.46 -1.83 -9.32
N PRO A 33 -17.22 -2.19 -10.37
CA PRO A 33 -17.53 -1.26 -11.45
C PRO A 33 -18.38 -0.09 -10.95
N ASP A 34 -18.37 1.01 -11.68
CA ASP A 34 -19.26 2.17 -11.42
C ASP A 34 -20.65 1.87 -12.01
N GLU A 35 -21.58 1.50 -11.14
CA GLU A 35 -22.99 1.26 -11.46
C GLU A 35 -23.89 2.40 -10.98
N GLY A 36 -23.32 3.52 -10.57
CA GLY A 36 -24.02 4.69 -10.03
C GLY A 36 -24.45 4.53 -8.56
N GLU A 37 -23.88 3.55 -7.86
CA GLU A 37 -24.12 3.34 -6.44
C GLU A 37 -23.41 4.41 -5.58
N GLN A 38 -23.94 4.63 -4.38
CA GLN A 38 -23.39 5.56 -3.42
C GLN A 38 -23.29 4.94 -2.02
N ALA A 39 -22.25 5.28 -1.31
CA ALA A 39 -22.08 4.96 0.09
C ALA A 39 -23.11 5.70 0.96
N ALA A 40 -23.24 5.32 2.22
CA ALA A 40 -24.19 5.93 3.16
C ALA A 40 -24.00 7.45 3.35
N ASN A 41 -22.81 7.97 3.11
CA ASN A 41 -22.48 9.41 3.15
C ASN A 41 -22.69 10.12 1.79
N GLY A 42 -23.20 9.42 0.76
CA GLY A 42 -23.40 9.94 -0.59
C GLY A 42 -22.17 9.92 -1.50
N ALA A 43 -21.03 9.42 -1.03
CA ALA A 43 -19.84 9.27 -1.87
C ALA A 43 -20.07 8.21 -2.97
N PRO A 44 -19.64 8.48 -4.24
CA PRO A 44 -19.79 7.53 -5.33
C PRO A 44 -18.92 6.29 -5.10
N ILE A 45 -19.41 5.12 -5.55
CA ILE A 45 -18.74 3.82 -5.43
C ILE A 45 -18.39 3.30 -6.82
N GLY A 46 -17.21 2.67 -6.93
CA GLY A 46 -16.82 1.90 -8.09
C GLY A 46 -16.02 2.66 -9.14
N ASN A 47 -15.27 1.90 -9.93
CA ASN A 47 -14.41 2.40 -11.01
C ASN A 47 -14.28 1.34 -12.11
N ASN A 48 -14.77 1.64 -13.31
CA ASN A 48 -14.81 0.69 -14.43
C ASN A 48 -13.42 0.23 -14.93
N VAL A 49 -12.37 0.95 -14.59
CA VAL A 49 -11.00 0.59 -14.98
C VAL A 49 -10.35 -0.28 -13.91
N THR A 50 -10.35 0.17 -12.66
CA THR A 50 -9.69 -0.55 -11.56
C THR A 50 -10.45 -1.78 -11.08
N ALA A 51 -11.76 -1.91 -11.38
CA ALA A 51 -12.52 -3.14 -11.17
C ALA A 51 -11.98 -4.32 -12.00
N ASP A 52 -11.30 -4.04 -13.13
CA ASP A 52 -10.69 -5.09 -13.94
C ASP A 52 -9.37 -5.59 -13.30
N LEU A 53 -9.32 -6.90 -13.01
CA LEU A 53 -8.16 -7.54 -12.39
C LEU A 53 -6.87 -7.34 -13.20
N ALA A 54 -6.95 -7.38 -14.53
CA ALA A 54 -5.78 -7.24 -15.39
C ALA A 54 -5.13 -5.85 -15.26
N ILE A 55 -5.92 -4.81 -15.04
CA ILE A 55 -5.41 -3.45 -14.78
C ILE A 55 -4.64 -3.44 -13.45
N ARG A 56 -5.22 -3.98 -12.37
CA ARG A 56 -4.57 -4.01 -11.05
C ARG A 56 -3.28 -4.83 -11.06
N GLN A 57 -3.30 -6.00 -11.70
CA GLN A 57 -2.11 -6.84 -11.89
C GLN A 57 -1.05 -6.16 -12.75
N ALA A 58 -1.46 -5.50 -13.84
CA ALA A 58 -0.53 -4.78 -14.71
C ALA A 58 0.14 -3.60 -13.97
N VAL A 59 -0.60 -2.86 -13.15
CA VAL A 59 -0.02 -1.81 -12.29
C VAL A 59 1.02 -2.43 -11.34
N ASN A 60 0.68 -3.51 -10.63
CA ASN A 60 1.62 -4.18 -9.72
C ASN A 60 2.90 -4.64 -10.42
N LEU A 61 2.79 -5.17 -11.64
CA LEU A 61 3.91 -5.64 -12.45
C LEU A 61 4.75 -4.50 -13.03
N ALA A 62 4.23 -3.28 -13.10
CA ALA A 62 4.97 -2.13 -13.62
C ALA A 62 5.79 -1.41 -12.54
N LEU A 63 5.42 -1.53 -11.27
CA LEU A 63 6.06 -0.80 -10.17
C LEU A 63 7.47 -1.33 -9.90
N ASP A 64 8.46 -0.47 -10.07
CA ASP A 64 9.82 -0.65 -9.56
C ASP A 64 9.90 -0.09 -8.14
N ARG A 65 9.79 -0.98 -7.18
CA ARG A 65 9.70 -0.62 -5.76
C ARG A 65 11.02 -0.09 -5.19
N GLU A 66 12.16 -0.56 -5.70
CA GLU A 66 13.47 -0.02 -5.34
C GLU A 66 13.60 1.44 -5.79
N THR A 67 13.24 1.72 -7.03
CA THR A 67 13.20 3.10 -7.54
C THR A 67 12.22 3.98 -6.73
N LEU A 68 11.08 3.44 -6.29
CA LEU A 68 10.15 4.19 -5.44
C LEU A 68 10.76 4.52 -4.07
N VAL A 69 11.50 3.59 -3.46
CA VAL A 69 12.25 3.84 -2.21
C VAL A 69 13.31 4.93 -2.43
N ASP A 70 14.09 4.83 -3.49
CA ASP A 70 15.16 5.80 -3.77
C ASP A 70 14.60 7.20 -4.02
N VAL A 71 13.59 7.31 -4.89
CA VAL A 71 13.07 8.63 -5.33
C VAL A 71 12.16 9.27 -4.28
N ALA A 72 11.21 8.52 -3.69
CA ALA A 72 10.23 9.11 -2.78
C ALA A 72 10.69 9.11 -1.32
N LEU A 73 11.61 8.22 -0.93
CA LEU A 73 12.07 8.08 0.45
C LEU A 73 13.57 8.43 0.63
N ASN A 74 14.27 8.85 -0.43
CA ASN A 74 15.72 9.07 -0.42
C ASN A 74 16.51 7.86 0.16
N GLY A 75 16.07 6.64 -0.15
CA GLY A 75 16.66 5.41 0.38
C GLY A 75 16.27 5.06 1.84
N PHE A 76 15.43 5.89 2.51
CA PHE A 76 14.99 5.62 3.89
C PHE A 76 13.71 4.80 3.92
N GLY A 77 13.80 3.55 3.52
CA GLY A 77 12.69 2.61 3.47
C GLY A 77 13.09 1.30 2.83
N ARG A 78 12.11 0.50 2.52
CA ARG A 78 12.28 -0.77 1.79
C ARG A 78 11.04 -1.03 0.92
N PRO A 79 11.14 -1.85 -0.15
CA PRO A 79 9.99 -2.35 -0.89
C PRO A 79 8.92 -2.94 0.01
N ALA A 80 7.64 -2.72 -0.35
CA ALA A 80 6.51 -3.35 0.29
C ALA A 80 5.78 -4.29 -0.69
N PHE A 81 5.33 -5.44 -0.18
CA PHE A 81 4.64 -6.48 -0.93
C PHE A 81 3.30 -6.89 -0.31
N GLY A 82 3.06 -6.47 0.94
CA GLY A 82 1.84 -6.75 1.67
C GLY A 82 1.58 -5.71 2.77
N PRO A 83 0.46 -5.84 3.49
CA PRO A 83 0.13 -4.93 4.59
C PRO A 83 0.99 -5.14 5.84
N ALA A 84 1.68 -6.29 5.93
CA ALA A 84 2.32 -6.76 7.16
C ALA A 84 3.73 -7.34 6.94
N ASP A 85 4.46 -6.84 5.95
CA ASP A 85 5.77 -7.37 5.57
C ASP A 85 6.74 -7.49 6.75
N GLY A 86 7.26 -8.70 6.95
CA GLY A 86 8.19 -9.03 8.02
C GLY A 86 7.52 -9.34 9.36
N LEU A 87 6.19 -9.37 9.42
CA LEU A 87 5.43 -9.82 10.60
C LEU A 87 4.99 -11.29 10.45
N PRO A 88 4.76 -12.01 11.56
CA PRO A 88 4.50 -13.46 11.52
C PRO A 88 3.26 -13.87 10.70
N TRP A 89 2.30 -12.98 10.54
CA TRP A 89 1.07 -13.20 9.76
C TRP A 89 1.16 -12.76 8.30
N SER A 90 2.35 -12.34 7.84
CA SER A 90 2.60 -12.04 6.42
C SER A 90 3.02 -13.28 5.65
N GLN A 91 2.54 -13.41 4.41
CA GLN A 91 3.00 -14.47 3.51
C GLN A 91 4.26 -14.02 2.76
N GLU A 92 5.39 -14.56 3.14
CA GLU A 92 6.72 -14.18 2.63
C GLU A 92 6.94 -14.52 1.14
N GLY A 93 6.23 -15.49 0.59
CA GLY A 93 6.42 -16.01 -0.79
C GLY A 93 5.77 -15.14 -1.87
N GLU A 94 4.89 -14.24 -1.51
CA GLU A 94 4.08 -13.47 -2.46
C GLU A 94 4.71 -12.12 -2.81
N LYS A 95 5.73 -12.13 -3.68
CA LYS A 95 6.48 -10.92 -4.04
C LYS A 95 6.59 -10.73 -5.54
N VAL A 96 6.35 -9.50 -6.00
CA VAL A 96 6.74 -9.03 -7.34
C VAL A 96 8.14 -8.45 -7.24
N ALA A 97 9.14 -9.30 -7.37
CA ALA A 97 10.54 -8.96 -7.07
C ALA A 97 11.14 -7.90 -8.01
N ALA A 98 10.64 -7.79 -9.25
CA ALA A 98 11.09 -6.80 -10.22
C ALA A 98 9.97 -6.48 -11.22
N PRO A 99 10.00 -5.31 -11.86
CA PRO A 99 9.04 -4.95 -12.91
C PRO A 99 9.03 -5.95 -14.07
N ASN A 100 7.85 -6.27 -14.56
CA ASN A 100 7.65 -7.15 -15.72
C ASN A 100 6.62 -6.59 -16.69
N LEU A 101 7.03 -5.59 -17.47
CA LEU A 101 6.15 -4.93 -18.44
C LEU A 101 5.70 -5.87 -19.57
N ALA A 102 6.51 -6.88 -19.90
CA ALA A 102 6.13 -7.86 -20.91
C ALA A 102 4.93 -8.70 -20.45
N ARG A 103 4.97 -9.22 -19.21
CA ARG A 103 3.85 -9.96 -18.61
C ARG A 103 2.62 -9.06 -18.44
N ALA A 104 2.80 -7.81 -17.97
CA ALA A 104 1.72 -6.84 -17.84
C ALA A 104 1.02 -6.57 -19.18
N ASN A 105 1.78 -6.37 -20.26
CA ASN A 105 1.22 -6.20 -21.60
C ASN A 105 0.43 -7.43 -22.07
N THR A 106 0.90 -8.64 -21.77
CA THR A 106 0.21 -9.89 -22.10
C THR A 106 -1.13 -9.97 -21.36
N LEU A 107 -1.15 -9.75 -20.05
CA LEU A 107 -2.38 -9.77 -19.24
C LEU A 107 -3.41 -8.77 -19.75
N LEU A 108 -3.00 -7.54 -20.02
CA LEU A 108 -3.90 -6.50 -20.54
C LEU A 108 -4.52 -6.92 -21.88
N LYS A 109 -3.71 -7.47 -22.79
CA LYS A 109 -4.19 -7.94 -24.09
C LYS A 109 -5.16 -9.12 -23.94
N GLU A 110 -4.83 -10.12 -23.11
CA GLU A 110 -5.68 -11.27 -22.84
C GLU A 110 -7.04 -10.87 -22.25
N ALA A 111 -7.06 -9.80 -21.45
CA ALA A 111 -8.27 -9.22 -20.86
C ALA A 111 -9.06 -8.29 -21.80
N GLY A 112 -8.60 -8.10 -23.05
CA GLY A 112 -9.28 -7.28 -24.07
C GLY A 112 -8.99 -5.78 -24.00
N TRP A 113 -7.92 -5.38 -23.28
CA TRP A 113 -7.42 -4.01 -23.29
C TRP A 113 -6.51 -3.80 -24.51
N GLU A 114 -7.06 -3.28 -25.60
CA GLU A 114 -6.33 -3.05 -26.85
C GLU A 114 -5.71 -1.65 -26.90
N ARG A 115 -4.45 -1.59 -27.33
CA ARG A 115 -3.72 -0.30 -27.47
C ARG A 115 -4.13 0.41 -28.74
N GLN A 116 -4.49 1.68 -28.63
CA GLN A 116 -4.74 2.54 -29.80
C GLN A 116 -3.46 3.31 -30.16
N GLU A 117 -3.23 3.46 -31.48
CA GLU A 117 -2.04 4.16 -31.99
C GLU A 117 -2.17 5.69 -31.87
N GLU A 118 -3.40 6.20 -31.85
CA GLU A 118 -3.69 7.64 -31.91
C GLU A 118 -3.23 8.38 -30.65
N ASP A 119 -3.49 7.82 -29.46
CA ASP A 119 -3.14 8.42 -28.16
C ASP A 119 -2.20 7.54 -27.31
N GLY A 120 -1.93 6.31 -27.75
CA GLY A 120 -1.09 5.36 -27.05
C GLY A 120 -1.74 4.71 -25.84
N LEU A 121 -3.01 5.03 -25.54
CA LEU A 121 -3.76 4.43 -24.44
C LEU A 121 -4.35 3.07 -24.83
N ARG A 122 -4.68 2.29 -23.81
CA ARG A 122 -5.49 1.08 -23.99
C ARG A 122 -6.96 1.37 -23.81
N TYR A 123 -7.78 0.61 -24.51
CA TYR A 123 -9.22 0.65 -24.46
C TYR A 123 -9.80 -0.76 -24.34
N LYS A 124 -10.87 -0.89 -23.61
CA LYS A 124 -11.75 -2.07 -23.58
C LYS A 124 -13.15 -1.63 -23.99
N GLY A 125 -13.53 -1.90 -25.25
CA GLY A 125 -14.64 -1.20 -25.89
C GLY A 125 -14.35 0.31 -25.95
N ASP A 126 -15.29 1.12 -25.48
CA ASP A 126 -15.15 2.60 -25.42
C ASP A 126 -14.49 3.09 -24.12
N GLN A 127 -14.15 2.20 -23.18
CA GLN A 127 -13.55 2.55 -21.89
C GLN A 127 -12.04 2.73 -22.04
N PRO A 128 -11.49 3.94 -21.88
CA PRO A 128 -10.04 4.14 -21.82
C PRO A 128 -9.46 3.62 -20.50
N ALA A 129 -8.26 3.09 -20.53
CA ALA A 129 -7.48 2.70 -19.35
C ALA A 129 -6.95 3.95 -18.62
N ARG A 130 -7.88 4.76 -18.10
CA ARG A 130 -7.60 6.04 -17.44
C ARG A 130 -8.35 6.11 -16.12
N PHE A 131 -7.66 6.44 -15.02
CA PHE A 131 -8.25 6.64 -13.71
C PHE A 131 -7.45 7.63 -12.86
N ARG A 132 -8.09 8.23 -11.87
CA ARG A 132 -7.41 9.10 -10.91
C ARG A 132 -6.67 8.29 -9.86
N LEU A 133 -5.46 8.75 -9.54
CA LEU A 133 -4.69 8.30 -8.39
C LEU A 133 -4.63 9.44 -7.37
N THR A 134 -5.56 9.41 -6.44
CA THR A 134 -5.73 10.46 -5.44
C THR A 134 -4.77 10.27 -4.26
N TYR A 135 -4.25 11.38 -3.75
CA TYR A 135 -3.39 11.42 -2.57
C TYR A 135 -3.71 12.67 -1.72
N PRO A 136 -3.48 12.64 -0.38
CA PRO A 136 -3.66 13.83 0.45
C PRO A 136 -2.63 14.90 0.08
N SER A 137 -3.13 16.09 -0.29
CA SER A 137 -2.32 17.20 -0.83
C SER A 137 -1.28 17.75 0.15
N SER A 138 -1.41 17.45 1.45
CA SER A 138 -0.45 17.81 2.49
C SER A 138 0.71 16.83 2.65
N ASP A 139 0.73 15.70 1.91
CA ASP A 139 1.71 14.63 2.03
C ASP A 139 2.61 14.57 0.79
N ALA A 140 3.80 15.16 0.88
CA ALA A 140 4.75 15.20 -0.22
C ALA A 140 5.28 13.81 -0.61
N THR A 141 5.39 12.89 0.33
CA THR A 141 5.84 11.51 0.05
C THR A 141 4.80 10.78 -0.80
N ARG A 142 3.51 10.86 -0.43
CA ARG A 142 2.43 10.26 -1.23
C ARG A 142 2.29 10.92 -2.59
N GLN A 143 2.52 12.23 -2.68
CA GLN A 143 2.58 12.93 -3.97
C GLN A 143 3.67 12.35 -4.88
N GLN A 144 4.89 12.19 -4.38
CA GLN A 144 6.00 11.63 -5.15
C GLN A 144 5.72 10.19 -5.56
N LEU A 145 5.24 9.35 -4.64
CA LEU A 145 4.84 7.98 -4.95
C LEU A 145 3.80 7.93 -6.07
N ALA A 146 2.77 8.77 -6.02
CA ALA A 146 1.73 8.83 -7.06
C ALA A 146 2.30 9.25 -8.41
N GLN A 147 3.14 10.28 -8.45
CA GLN A 147 3.74 10.79 -9.70
C GLN A 147 4.68 9.77 -10.34
N VAL A 148 5.58 9.17 -9.56
CA VAL A 148 6.54 8.19 -10.07
C VAL A 148 5.82 6.91 -10.52
N SER A 149 4.82 6.43 -9.77
CA SER A 149 4.02 5.27 -10.17
C SER A 149 3.26 5.51 -11.47
N ALA A 150 2.69 6.71 -11.67
CA ALA A 150 2.02 7.07 -12.92
C ALA A 150 2.96 7.00 -14.13
N GLU A 151 4.19 7.47 -13.98
CA GLU A 151 5.21 7.36 -15.04
C GLU A 151 5.63 5.91 -15.33
N MET A 152 5.69 5.05 -14.30
CA MET A 152 6.04 3.63 -14.44
C MET A 152 4.98 2.83 -15.20
N VAL A 153 3.69 3.17 -15.08
CA VAL A 153 2.62 2.45 -15.79
C VAL A 153 2.32 3.02 -17.17
N ARG A 154 2.71 4.25 -17.45
CA ARG A 154 2.46 4.90 -18.75
C ARG A 154 2.92 4.08 -19.96
N PRO A 155 4.08 3.38 -19.94
CA PRO A 155 4.49 2.51 -21.05
C PRO A 155 3.52 1.38 -21.38
N LEU A 156 2.64 1.00 -20.44
CA LEU A 156 1.60 -0.01 -20.64
C LEU A 156 0.38 0.52 -21.40
N GLY A 157 0.28 1.84 -21.63
CA GLY A 157 -0.91 2.48 -22.16
C GLY A 157 -2.01 2.67 -21.12
N ILE A 158 -1.63 2.74 -19.85
CA ILE A 158 -2.51 3.08 -18.71
C ILE A 158 -2.16 4.51 -18.26
N GLU A 159 -3.17 5.36 -18.16
CA GLU A 159 -3.04 6.73 -17.66
C GLU A 159 -3.56 6.81 -16.22
N MET A 160 -2.65 6.74 -15.25
CA MET A 160 -2.94 7.16 -13.88
C MET A 160 -2.78 8.67 -13.76
N GLN A 161 -3.79 9.35 -13.22
CA GLN A 161 -3.82 10.80 -13.07
C GLN A 161 -3.59 11.20 -11.60
N PRO A 162 -2.34 11.53 -11.18
CA PRO A 162 -2.07 11.96 -9.82
C PRO A 162 -2.86 13.20 -9.46
N THR A 163 -3.68 13.12 -8.40
CA THR A 163 -4.62 14.17 -8.00
C THR A 163 -4.51 14.42 -6.49
N GLY A 164 -3.99 15.59 -6.10
CA GLY A 164 -3.90 16.01 -4.69
C GLY A 164 -5.23 16.57 -4.21
N ARG A 165 -5.75 16.06 -3.07
CA ARG A 165 -6.99 16.52 -2.44
C ARG A 165 -6.82 16.63 -0.93
N HIS A 166 -7.66 17.46 -0.27
CA HIS A 166 -7.79 17.43 1.18
C HIS A 166 -8.49 16.14 1.65
N TRP A 167 -8.17 15.67 2.86
CA TRP A 167 -8.78 14.45 3.40
C TRP A 167 -10.31 14.50 3.42
N ASP A 168 -10.90 15.66 3.74
CA ASP A 168 -12.36 15.82 3.73
C ASP A 168 -12.97 15.67 2.32
N GLU A 169 -12.25 16.08 1.28
CA GLU A 169 -12.67 15.90 -0.12
C GLU A 169 -12.51 14.45 -0.54
N ILE A 170 -11.38 13.82 -0.16
CA ILE A 170 -11.16 12.38 -0.39
C ILE A 170 -12.32 11.59 0.19
N GLN A 171 -12.67 11.84 1.45
CA GLN A 171 -13.73 11.10 2.15
C GLN A 171 -15.12 11.29 1.55
N ARG A 172 -15.43 12.48 1.02
CA ARG A 172 -16.76 12.77 0.46
C ARG A 172 -16.92 12.36 -1.00
N GLU A 173 -15.83 12.40 -1.80
CA GLU A 173 -15.94 12.39 -3.26
C GLU A 173 -15.07 11.33 -3.95
N ALA A 174 -14.01 10.86 -3.30
CA ALA A 174 -13.00 10.03 -3.94
C ALA A 174 -12.79 8.67 -3.29
N LEU A 175 -13.16 8.53 -2.02
CA LEU A 175 -12.76 7.41 -1.16
C LEU A 175 -13.07 6.02 -1.73
N HIS A 176 -14.17 5.89 -2.46
CA HIS A 176 -14.65 4.60 -2.98
C HIS A 176 -14.67 4.54 -4.52
N GLN A 177 -14.22 5.59 -5.19
CA GLN A 177 -14.23 5.70 -6.66
C GLN A 177 -12.85 5.91 -7.26
N ASP A 178 -11.96 6.66 -6.61
CA ASP A 178 -10.59 6.87 -7.07
C ASP A 178 -9.67 5.78 -6.51
N ALA A 179 -8.64 5.41 -7.26
CA ALA A 179 -7.49 4.73 -6.64
C ALA A 179 -6.79 5.71 -5.70
N ILE A 180 -6.34 5.25 -4.54
CA ILE A 180 -5.80 6.15 -3.51
C ILE A 180 -4.46 5.66 -2.99
N VAL A 181 -3.50 6.58 -2.85
CA VAL A 181 -2.26 6.30 -2.13
C VAL A 181 -2.54 6.33 -0.63
N PHE A 182 -2.79 5.16 -0.09
CA PHE A 182 -2.97 4.94 1.34
C PHE A 182 -1.75 4.34 2.01
N GLY A 183 -1.83 4.18 3.34
CA GLY A 183 -0.84 3.48 4.14
C GLY A 183 -1.40 3.11 5.50
N PHE A 184 -0.92 1.96 5.96
CA PHE A 184 -1.28 1.31 7.20
C PHE A 184 -0.01 0.71 7.83
N GLY A 185 -0.12 -0.24 8.72
CA GLY A 185 1.02 -0.95 9.28
C GLY A 185 0.92 -1.12 10.80
N SER A 186 -0.05 -1.89 11.24
CA SER A 186 -0.21 -2.24 12.65
C SER A 186 0.66 -3.45 13.04
N HIS A 187 1.04 -3.52 14.31
CA HIS A 187 1.55 -4.73 14.93
C HIS A 187 0.43 -5.69 15.39
N SER A 188 -0.81 -5.42 14.97
CA SER A 188 -1.95 -6.29 15.20
C SER A 188 -2.48 -6.83 13.88
N PRO A 189 -2.66 -8.14 13.73
CA PRO A 189 -3.27 -8.73 12.54
C PRO A 189 -4.73 -8.31 12.34
N GLN A 190 -5.38 -7.73 13.36
CA GLN A 190 -6.72 -7.18 13.27
C GLN A 190 -6.84 -6.09 12.18
N GLU A 191 -5.75 -5.39 11.86
CA GLU A 191 -5.74 -4.44 10.75
C GLU A 191 -5.99 -5.14 9.41
N VAL A 192 -5.42 -6.35 9.21
CA VAL A 192 -5.66 -7.17 8.01
C VAL A 192 -7.14 -7.52 7.89
N PHE A 193 -7.79 -7.87 9.00
CA PHE A 193 -9.22 -8.11 9.03
C PHE A 193 -10.01 -6.89 8.55
N TYR A 194 -9.74 -5.70 9.09
CA TYR A 194 -10.43 -4.48 8.70
C TYR A 194 -10.17 -4.08 7.24
N LEU A 195 -9.00 -4.40 6.71
CA LEU A 195 -8.63 -4.06 5.33
C LEU A 195 -9.32 -4.95 4.28
N PHE A 196 -9.58 -6.23 4.61
CA PHE A 196 -9.94 -7.22 3.59
C PHE A 196 -11.23 -8.00 3.85
N HIS A 197 -11.77 -8.01 5.06
CA HIS A 197 -13.05 -8.68 5.32
C HIS A 197 -14.20 -7.89 4.70
N SER A 198 -15.11 -8.58 4.00
CA SER A 198 -16.20 -7.96 3.26
C SER A 198 -17.19 -7.20 4.14
N GLU A 199 -17.35 -7.57 5.43
CA GLU A 199 -18.21 -6.84 6.36
C GLU A 199 -17.75 -5.39 6.62
N HIS A 200 -16.48 -5.09 6.32
CA HIS A 200 -15.91 -3.75 6.43
C HIS A 200 -15.90 -2.99 5.11
N ALA A 201 -16.50 -3.54 4.03
CA ALA A 201 -16.57 -2.85 2.74
C ALA A 201 -17.25 -1.47 2.90
N GLY A 202 -16.53 -0.42 2.50
CA GLY A 202 -16.98 0.96 2.62
C GLY A 202 -17.00 1.53 4.05
N PHE A 203 -16.50 0.78 5.05
CA PHE A 203 -16.45 1.26 6.43
C PHE A 203 -15.15 2.05 6.71
N GLY A 204 -15.28 3.37 6.89
CA GLY A 204 -14.15 4.25 7.16
C GLY A 204 -13.12 4.21 6.04
N PHE A 205 -11.83 4.20 6.42
CA PHE A 205 -10.70 4.20 5.49
C PHE A 205 -10.15 2.80 5.18
N TYR A 206 -10.54 1.77 5.91
CA TYR A 206 -9.94 0.44 5.81
C TYR A 206 -10.26 -0.27 4.48
N ASN A 207 -11.42 -0.89 4.37
CA ASN A 207 -11.87 -1.53 3.13
C ASN A 207 -12.67 -0.54 2.25
N SER A 208 -12.06 0.61 1.97
CA SER A 208 -12.71 1.66 1.18
C SER A 208 -12.82 1.34 -0.32
N GLY A 209 -12.06 0.35 -0.81
CA GLY A 209 -12.16 -0.17 -2.17
C GLY A 209 -13.34 -1.15 -2.42
N TYR A 210 -14.12 -1.47 -1.39
CA TYR A 210 -15.21 -2.46 -1.48
C TYR A 210 -14.74 -3.85 -1.92
N TYR A 211 -13.58 -4.27 -1.40
CA TYR A 211 -13.11 -5.64 -1.59
C TYR A 211 -14.06 -6.63 -0.90
N ALA A 212 -14.39 -7.73 -1.58
CA ALA A 212 -15.16 -8.83 -1.04
C ALA A 212 -14.75 -10.14 -1.71
N ASN A 213 -14.44 -11.16 -0.89
CA ASN A 213 -14.13 -12.51 -1.34
C ASN A 213 -14.45 -13.48 -0.20
N GLU A 214 -15.42 -14.37 -0.41
CA GLU A 214 -15.92 -15.28 0.62
C GLU A 214 -14.83 -16.22 1.17
N ALA A 215 -13.91 -16.70 0.33
CA ALA A 215 -12.83 -17.56 0.79
C ALA A 215 -11.82 -16.80 1.68
N VAL A 216 -11.56 -15.54 1.35
CA VAL A 216 -10.74 -14.65 2.19
C VAL A 216 -11.43 -14.37 3.52
N ASP A 217 -12.73 -14.07 3.52
CA ASP A 217 -13.52 -13.87 4.74
C ASP A 217 -13.45 -15.09 5.65
N GLN A 218 -13.62 -16.31 5.10
CA GLN A 218 -13.52 -17.57 5.85
C GLN A 218 -12.14 -17.73 6.52
N HIS A 219 -11.04 -17.39 5.83
CA HIS A 219 -9.72 -17.41 6.43
C HIS A 219 -9.55 -16.35 7.52
N LEU A 220 -10.04 -15.15 7.30
CA LEU A 220 -9.97 -14.07 8.29
C LEU A 220 -10.76 -14.40 9.56
N ASP A 221 -11.96 -14.98 9.42
CA ASP A 221 -12.78 -15.47 10.54
C ASP A 221 -12.10 -16.61 11.29
N ALA A 222 -11.55 -17.57 10.57
CA ALA A 222 -10.82 -18.69 11.15
C ALA A 222 -9.59 -18.20 11.93
N ALA A 223 -8.88 -17.21 11.43
CA ALA A 223 -7.75 -16.60 12.11
C ALA A 223 -8.15 -15.97 13.44
N GLN A 224 -9.30 -15.29 13.49
CA GLN A 224 -9.81 -14.71 14.76
C GLN A 224 -10.30 -15.77 15.74
N ALA A 225 -10.84 -16.88 15.25
CA ALA A 225 -11.35 -17.98 16.07
C ALA A 225 -10.29 -19.00 16.49
N ALA A 226 -9.06 -18.88 15.97
CA ALA A 226 -7.99 -19.85 16.17
C ALA A 226 -7.63 -20.03 17.66
N ALA A 227 -7.32 -21.26 18.07
CA ALA A 227 -7.02 -21.60 19.43
C ALA A 227 -5.62 -21.12 19.90
N ASN A 228 -4.73 -20.82 18.96
CA ASN A 228 -3.37 -20.37 19.23
C ASN A 228 -2.82 -19.50 18.09
N THR A 229 -1.72 -18.79 18.38
CA THR A 229 -1.11 -17.83 17.43
C THR A 229 -0.59 -18.48 16.17
N GLU A 230 -0.08 -19.70 16.22
CA GLU A 230 0.46 -20.39 15.04
C GLU A 230 -0.65 -20.70 14.04
N GLU A 231 -1.75 -21.26 14.51
CA GLU A 231 -2.95 -21.51 13.71
C GLU A 231 -3.54 -20.21 13.15
N ALA A 232 -3.63 -19.17 13.98
CA ALA A 232 -4.07 -17.85 13.52
C ALA A 232 -3.20 -17.32 12.39
N ASN A 233 -1.86 -17.39 12.52
CA ASN A 233 -0.93 -16.92 11.51
C ASN A 233 -1.09 -17.67 10.18
N GLN A 234 -1.32 -18.99 10.21
CA GLN A 234 -1.57 -19.77 9.00
C GLN A 234 -2.82 -19.26 8.24
N HIS A 235 -3.88 -18.92 8.95
CA HIS A 235 -5.10 -18.39 8.35
C HIS A 235 -4.91 -16.95 7.84
N TRP A 236 -4.20 -16.07 8.59
CA TRP A 236 -3.85 -14.74 8.09
C TRP A 236 -3.03 -14.79 6.81
N GLN A 237 -2.06 -15.71 6.72
CA GLN A 237 -1.27 -15.92 5.52
C GLN A 237 -2.11 -16.49 4.36
N ALA A 238 -2.99 -17.46 4.65
CA ALA A 238 -3.90 -18.04 3.64
C ALA A 238 -4.88 -17.01 3.08
N ALA A 239 -5.37 -16.07 3.90
CA ALA A 239 -6.19 -14.96 3.41
C ALA A 239 -5.45 -14.09 2.37
N GLN A 240 -4.14 -13.95 2.49
CA GLN A 240 -3.32 -13.26 1.49
C GLN A 240 -3.22 -14.07 0.20
N TRP A 241 -2.90 -15.37 0.31
CA TRP A 241 -2.89 -16.32 -0.80
C TRP A 241 -2.89 -17.77 -0.29
N ASP A 242 -3.91 -18.54 -0.62
CA ASP A 242 -4.07 -19.94 -0.21
C ASP A 242 -3.59 -20.98 -1.24
N GLY A 243 -3.16 -20.51 -2.42
CA GLY A 243 -2.79 -21.32 -3.58
C GLY A 243 -3.81 -21.28 -4.72
N ASP A 244 -5.01 -20.76 -4.49
CA ASP A 244 -6.10 -20.62 -5.45
C ASP A 244 -6.66 -19.19 -5.47
N THR A 245 -6.90 -18.60 -4.31
CA THR A 245 -7.44 -17.24 -4.16
C THR A 245 -6.78 -16.48 -3.00
N GLY A 246 -7.05 -15.17 -2.89
CA GLY A 246 -6.54 -14.31 -1.82
C GLY A 246 -6.58 -12.83 -2.20
N TYR A 247 -6.42 -11.95 -1.20
CA TYR A 247 -6.39 -10.50 -1.45
C TYR A 247 -5.06 -10.01 -2.06
N GLY A 248 -4.03 -10.84 -2.07
CA GLY A 248 -2.68 -10.51 -2.49
C GLY A 248 -2.47 -10.41 -3.99
N VAL A 249 -1.20 -10.26 -4.42
CA VAL A 249 -0.85 -9.99 -5.81
C VAL A 249 -1.08 -11.18 -6.76
N GLN A 250 -1.07 -12.41 -6.23
CA GLN A 250 -1.38 -13.61 -7.03
C GLN A 250 -2.89 -13.86 -7.15
N GLY A 251 -3.68 -13.33 -6.21
CA GLY A 251 -5.14 -13.41 -6.18
C GLY A 251 -5.80 -12.16 -6.76
N ASP A 252 -6.65 -11.53 -5.97
CA ASP A 252 -7.52 -10.43 -6.40
C ASP A 252 -6.78 -9.09 -6.59
N THR A 253 -5.54 -9.00 -6.12
CA THR A 253 -4.71 -7.80 -6.31
C THR A 253 -5.42 -6.52 -5.87
N SER A 254 -6.02 -6.54 -4.68
CA SER A 254 -6.81 -5.41 -4.16
C SER A 254 -5.97 -4.16 -3.88
N TRP A 255 -4.64 -4.35 -3.73
CA TRP A 255 -3.64 -3.30 -3.55
C TRP A 255 -2.42 -3.48 -4.44
N ALA A 256 -1.77 -2.37 -4.77
CA ALA A 256 -0.40 -2.35 -5.23
C ALA A 256 0.49 -1.74 -4.13
N TRP A 257 1.04 -2.59 -3.27
CA TRP A 257 1.98 -2.18 -2.24
C TRP A 257 3.26 -1.64 -2.86
N MET A 258 3.76 -0.53 -2.34
CA MET A 258 4.90 0.19 -2.89
C MET A 258 6.12 0.16 -1.98
N VAL A 259 5.99 0.74 -0.80
CA VAL A 259 7.13 0.94 0.12
C VAL A 259 6.72 0.79 1.58
N ASN A 260 7.66 0.34 2.42
CA ASN A 260 7.63 0.50 3.87
C ASN A 260 8.59 1.62 4.24
N LEU A 261 8.14 2.61 4.99
CA LEU A 261 8.95 3.75 5.42
C LEU A 261 9.94 3.33 6.51
N ALA A 262 11.14 3.89 6.50
CA ALA A 262 11.95 3.91 7.71
C ALA A 262 11.61 5.18 8.51
N HIS A 263 11.55 5.05 9.83
CA HIS A 263 11.41 6.20 10.72
C HIS A 263 12.80 6.70 11.11
N VAL A 264 13.16 7.90 10.69
CA VAL A 264 14.46 8.50 10.96
C VAL A 264 14.36 9.47 12.12
N TYR A 265 15.26 9.36 13.08
CA TYR A 265 15.37 10.27 14.22
C TYR A 265 16.77 10.88 14.27
N ALA A 266 16.85 12.10 14.78
CA ALA A 266 18.11 12.74 15.15
C ALA A 266 18.19 12.76 16.68
N THR A 267 19.22 12.14 17.24
CA THR A 267 19.45 12.08 18.70
C THR A 267 20.82 12.63 19.04
N ASN A 268 21.04 12.96 20.31
CA ASN A 268 22.38 13.30 20.79
C ASN A 268 23.32 12.10 20.59
N ARG A 269 24.57 12.34 20.14
CA ARG A 269 25.55 11.25 19.92
C ARG A 269 25.89 10.46 21.17
N CYS A 270 25.74 11.09 22.35
CA CYS A 270 25.99 10.45 23.64
C CYS A 270 24.81 9.61 24.14
N LEU A 271 23.71 9.55 23.42
CA LEU A 271 22.53 8.80 23.80
C LEU A 271 22.53 7.46 23.05
N ASP A 272 22.76 6.38 23.80
CA ASP A 272 22.50 5.01 23.36
C ASP A 272 21.02 4.69 23.61
N LEU A 273 20.30 4.29 22.58
CA LEU A 273 18.87 3.98 22.64
C LEU A 273 18.58 2.51 22.94
N GLY A 274 19.62 1.67 23.10
CA GLY A 274 19.43 0.22 23.24
C GLY A 274 18.95 -0.42 21.92
N GLU A 275 18.34 -1.59 22.04
CA GLU A 275 17.81 -2.33 20.88
C GLU A 275 16.47 -1.74 20.43
N LEU A 276 16.40 -1.31 19.17
CA LEU A 276 15.22 -0.73 18.57
C LEU A 276 14.42 -1.81 17.86
N GLY A 277 13.15 -1.94 18.23
CA GLY A 277 12.18 -2.80 17.53
C GLY A 277 11.74 -2.22 16.19
N VAL A 278 10.91 -2.97 15.46
CA VAL A 278 10.24 -2.51 14.24
C VAL A 278 9.11 -1.54 14.61
N ALA A 279 9.06 -0.38 13.97
CA ALA A 279 8.03 0.63 14.24
C ALA A 279 6.70 0.31 13.53
N PRO A 280 5.53 0.56 14.16
CA PRO A 280 4.23 0.51 13.48
C PRO A 280 3.99 1.77 12.65
N HIS A 281 2.87 1.79 11.92
CA HIS A 281 2.35 3.01 11.31
C HIS A 281 2.06 4.08 12.38
N GLY A 282 2.33 5.33 12.04
CA GLY A 282 2.12 6.46 12.94
C GLY A 282 3.39 6.91 13.62
N HIS A 283 3.28 7.77 14.63
CA HIS A 283 4.31 8.73 14.90
C HIS A 283 4.92 8.64 16.29
N GLY A 284 6.25 8.64 16.33
CA GLY A 284 7.04 9.24 17.37
C GLY A 284 7.29 8.41 18.62
N TRP A 285 6.34 7.66 19.11
CA TRP A 285 6.55 6.89 20.34
C TRP A 285 7.38 5.60 20.17
N PRO A 286 7.51 4.99 18.99
CA PRO A 286 8.34 3.79 18.84
C PRO A 286 9.79 3.96 19.31
N VAL A 287 10.38 5.15 19.09
CA VAL A 287 11.75 5.41 19.55
C VAL A 287 11.85 5.43 21.08
N THR A 288 10.75 5.69 21.78
CA THR A 288 10.66 5.71 23.25
C THR A 288 10.10 4.42 23.86
N ALA A 289 9.76 3.43 23.05
CA ALA A 289 9.20 2.16 23.55
C ALA A 289 10.13 1.43 24.52
N ASN A 290 11.46 1.58 24.35
CA ASN A 290 12.48 1.00 25.21
C ASN A 290 13.21 2.06 26.06
N LEU A 291 12.53 3.14 26.46
CA LEU A 291 13.12 4.26 27.22
C LEU A 291 13.94 3.82 28.45
N LEU A 292 13.58 2.70 29.07
CA LEU A 292 14.29 2.15 30.22
C LEU A 292 15.67 1.56 29.89
N GLU A 293 15.96 1.34 28.60
CA GLU A 293 17.24 0.84 28.11
C GLU A 293 18.21 1.97 27.73
N TRP A 294 17.69 3.22 27.64
CA TRP A 294 18.49 4.35 27.24
C TRP A 294 19.63 4.63 28.21
N ARG A 295 20.79 4.89 27.67
CA ARG A 295 22.02 5.16 28.44
C ARG A 295 22.73 6.36 27.89
N TRP A 296 23.27 7.18 28.80
CA TRP A 296 24.17 8.25 28.45
C TRP A 296 25.60 7.67 28.41
N THR A 297 26.31 7.84 27.28
CA THR A 297 27.60 7.19 27.02
C THR A 297 28.79 8.17 27.03
N CYS A 298 28.54 9.48 27.10
CA CYS A 298 29.58 10.48 27.28
C CYS A 298 29.75 10.88 28.73
N ASP A 299 30.99 11.29 29.09
CA ASP A 299 31.37 11.82 30.40
C ASP A 299 30.83 13.24 30.63
#